data_35a31660ed8e0bd4076c20ef5e6ff322
#
_entry.id   35a31660ed8e0bd4076c20ef5e6ff322
#
_cell.length_a   1.000
_cell.length_b   1.000
_cell.length_c   1.000
_cell.angle_alpha   90.00
_cell.angle_beta   90.00
_cell.angle_gamma   90.00
#
_symmetry.space_group_name_H-M   'P 1'
#
loop_
_entity.id
_entity.type
_entity.pdbx_description
1 polymer ?
#
loop_
_entity_poly.entity_id
_entity_poly.type
_entity_poly.pdbx_seq_one_letter_code
_entity_poly.pdbx_strand_id
1 'polypeptide(L)'
;MLEFVDVTKTYPLKKGYRKILDRVSFRFTEGKNIGILGSNGAGKSTLLRLIAGSDLPDSGRIKRSGRFSWPLGFGGGFNPNLSGEENLRFVARIYDANLREVIDYVYEFAELLSLIHI
;
A
#
# COMPACT_ATOMS: atom_id res chain seq x y z
N MET A 1 -2.54 -13.68 -6.08
CA MET A 1 -3.20 -13.23 -7.33
C MET A 1 -3.82 -11.86 -7.12
N LEU A 2 -3.71 -11.03 -8.12
CA LEU A 2 -4.35 -9.72 -8.15
C LEU A 2 -5.03 -9.54 -9.50
N GLU A 3 -6.29 -9.13 -9.50
CA GLU A 3 -7.03 -8.91 -10.74
C GLU A 3 -7.83 -7.61 -10.65
N PHE A 4 -7.67 -6.75 -11.65
CA PHE A 4 -8.51 -5.58 -11.87
C PHE A 4 -9.56 -5.93 -12.93
N VAL A 5 -10.81 -5.62 -12.65
CA VAL A 5 -11.92 -5.84 -13.57
C VAL A 5 -12.65 -4.53 -13.78
N ASP A 6 -12.46 -3.94 -14.95
CA ASP A 6 -13.10 -2.68 -15.38
C ASP A 6 -12.95 -1.55 -14.35
N VAL A 7 -11.74 -1.36 -13.82
CA VAL A 7 -11.48 -0.38 -12.78
C VAL A 7 -11.36 1.02 -13.37
N THR A 8 -12.16 1.92 -12.85
CA THR A 8 -12.11 3.36 -13.18
C THR A 8 -11.79 4.14 -11.92
N LYS A 9 -10.89 5.10 -12.05
CA LYS A 9 -10.54 6.02 -10.96
C LYS A 9 -10.39 7.43 -11.49
N THR A 10 -11.10 8.36 -10.87
CA THR A 10 -11.05 9.79 -11.18
C THR A 10 -10.73 10.59 -9.94
N TYR A 11 -10.11 11.74 -10.14
CA TYR A 11 -9.87 12.71 -9.07
C TYR A 11 -10.50 14.04 -9.42
N PRO A 12 -11.09 14.74 -8.44
CA PRO A 12 -11.66 16.05 -8.68
C PRO A 12 -10.55 17.08 -8.95
N LEU A 13 -10.81 17.97 -9.89
CA LEU A 13 -10.00 19.16 -10.16
C LEU A 13 -10.81 20.38 -9.75
N LYS A 14 -10.17 21.57 -9.76
CA LYS A 14 -10.89 22.84 -9.53
C LYS A 14 -12.02 23.03 -10.52
N LYS A 15 -11.86 22.53 -11.75
CA LYS A 15 -12.90 22.51 -12.80
C LYS A 15 -12.99 21.11 -13.37
N GLY A 16 -14.04 20.34 -12.96
CA GLY A 16 -14.29 19.01 -13.48
C GLY A 16 -13.48 17.91 -12.78
N TYR A 17 -13.21 16.84 -13.49
CA TYR A 17 -12.57 15.63 -13.00
C TYR A 17 -11.47 15.19 -13.95
N ARG A 18 -10.42 14.61 -13.41
CA ARG A 18 -9.39 13.94 -14.20
C ARG A 18 -9.53 12.43 -14.04
N LYS A 19 -9.76 11.73 -15.14
CA LYS A 19 -9.82 10.29 -15.16
C LYS A 19 -8.38 9.75 -15.26
N ILE A 20 -7.93 9.07 -14.22
CA ILE A 20 -6.58 8.49 -14.14
C ILE A 20 -6.57 7.08 -14.70
N LEU A 21 -7.56 6.27 -14.36
CA LEU A 21 -7.77 4.93 -14.91
C LEU A 21 -9.16 4.87 -15.53
N ASP A 22 -9.25 4.29 -16.71
CA ASP A 22 -10.50 4.18 -17.46
C ASP A 22 -10.75 2.73 -17.85
N ARG A 23 -11.63 2.08 -17.10
CA ARG A 23 -12.02 0.67 -17.30
C ARG A 23 -10.84 -0.26 -17.54
N VAL A 24 -9.86 -0.19 -16.64
CA VAL A 24 -8.64 -0.95 -16.74
C VAL A 24 -8.88 -2.37 -16.22
N SER A 25 -8.50 -3.36 -17.03
CA SER A 25 -8.56 -4.77 -16.67
C SER A 25 -7.22 -5.43 -16.90
N PHE A 26 -6.70 -6.09 -15.87
CA PHE A 26 -5.49 -6.90 -15.97
C PHE A 26 -5.44 -7.92 -14.83
N ARG A 27 -4.59 -8.91 -14.97
CA ARG A 27 -4.40 -9.95 -13.97
C ARG A 27 -2.91 -10.18 -13.74
N PHE A 28 -2.48 -10.13 -12.49
CA PHE A 28 -1.15 -10.52 -12.08
C PHE A 28 -1.20 -11.91 -11.45
N THR A 29 -0.46 -12.84 -12.03
CA THR A 29 -0.32 -14.20 -11.50
C THR A 29 0.82 -14.26 -10.49
N GLU A 30 0.78 -15.22 -9.58
CA GLU A 30 1.82 -15.42 -8.58
C GLU A 30 3.17 -15.77 -9.21
N GLY A 31 4.25 -15.46 -8.49
CA GLY A 31 5.61 -15.85 -8.86
C GLY A 31 6.25 -15.00 -9.95
N LYS A 32 5.68 -13.83 -10.28
CA LYS A 32 6.26 -12.93 -11.28
C LYS A 32 6.55 -11.57 -10.68
N ASN A 33 7.68 -11.00 -11.09
CA ASN A 33 8.01 -9.61 -10.84
C ASN A 33 7.51 -8.76 -12.01
N ILE A 34 6.81 -7.67 -11.69
CA ILE A 34 6.15 -6.85 -12.70
C ILE A 34 6.62 -5.41 -12.55
N GLY A 35 7.04 -4.82 -13.66
CA GLY A 35 7.41 -3.40 -13.73
C GLY A 35 6.24 -2.57 -14.24
N ILE A 36 6.01 -1.42 -13.61
CA ILE A 36 5.02 -0.44 -14.05
C ILE A 36 5.78 0.76 -14.59
N LEU A 37 5.64 1.01 -15.88
CA LEU A 37 6.33 2.09 -16.56
C LEU A 37 5.34 3.15 -17.01
N GLY A 38 5.81 4.38 -16.99
CA GLY A 38 5.01 5.53 -17.44
C GLY A 38 5.68 6.83 -17.03
N SER A 39 5.26 7.91 -17.66
CA SER A 39 5.71 9.26 -17.29
C SER A 39 5.15 9.67 -15.94
N ASN A 40 5.74 10.69 -15.32
CA ASN A 40 5.20 11.27 -14.10
C ASN A 40 3.78 11.80 -14.36
N GLY A 41 2.85 11.48 -13.47
CA GLY A 41 1.45 11.85 -13.62
C GLY A 41 0.61 10.90 -14.48
N ALA A 42 1.18 9.78 -14.96
CA ALA A 42 0.45 8.78 -15.75
C ALA A 42 -0.45 7.85 -14.91
N GLY A 43 -0.46 7.99 -13.59
CA GLY A 43 -1.31 7.20 -12.72
C GLY A 43 -0.62 6.03 -12.01
N LYS A 44 0.71 5.93 -12.08
CA LYS A 44 1.46 4.84 -11.40
C LYS A 44 1.21 4.81 -9.91
N SER A 45 1.28 5.96 -9.25
CA SER A 45 1.03 6.06 -7.80
C SER A 45 -0.41 5.72 -7.44
N THR A 46 -1.36 6.12 -8.25
CA THR A 46 -2.77 5.77 -8.09
C THR A 46 -2.98 4.27 -8.19
N LEU A 47 -2.36 3.64 -9.19
CA LEU A 47 -2.43 2.20 -9.38
C LEU A 47 -1.87 1.45 -8.15
N LEU A 48 -0.73 1.88 -7.62
CA LEU A 48 -0.12 1.28 -6.44
C LEU A 48 -1.00 1.43 -5.19
N ARG A 49 -1.65 2.58 -5.00
CA ARG A 49 -2.59 2.78 -3.89
C ARG A 49 -3.81 1.86 -4.00
N LEU A 50 -4.34 1.68 -5.19
CA LEU A 50 -5.46 0.76 -5.42
C LEU A 50 -5.04 -0.68 -5.16
N ILE A 51 -3.84 -1.08 -5.59
CA ILE A 51 -3.29 -2.41 -5.33
C ILE A 51 -3.13 -2.65 -3.83
N ALA A 52 -2.60 -1.68 -3.12
CA ALA A 52 -2.40 -1.76 -1.67
C ALA A 52 -3.69 -1.70 -0.86
N GLY A 53 -4.78 -1.24 -1.45
CA GLY A 53 -6.06 -1.07 -0.76
C GLY A 53 -6.17 0.23 0.03
N SER A 54 -5.21 1.15 -0.12
CA SER A 54 -5.27 2.45 0.55
C SER A 54 -6.19 3.45 -0.17
N ASP A 55 -6.64 3.10 -1.35
CA ASP A 55 -7.64 3.84 -2.11
C ASP A 55 -8.63 2.86 -2.73
N LEU A 56 -9.82 3.34 -3.05
CA LEU A 56 -10.89 2.52 -3.62
C LEU A 56 -11.18 2.94 -5.07
N PRO A 57 -11.52 2.00 -5.95
CA PRO A 57 -11.96 2.36 -7.30
C PRO A 57 -13.32 3.07 -7.26
N ASP A 58 -13.54 3.95 -8.23
CA ASP A 58 -14.85 4.60 -8.39
C ASP A 58 -15.87 3.62 -8.99
N SER A 59 -15.39 2.74 -9.86
CA SER A 59 -16.18 1.64 -10.42
C SER A 59 -15.25 0.47 -10.75
N GLY A 60 -15.84 -0.68 -11.01
CA GLY A 60 -15.11 -1.90 -11.24
C GLY A 60 -14.78 -2.62 -9.95
N ARG A 61 -13.95 -3.66 -10.05
CA ARG A 61 -13.60 -4.52 -8.91
C ARG A 61 -12.12 -4.84 -8.92
N ILE A 62 -11.56 -4.95 -7.72
CA ILE A 62 -10.19 -5.42 -7.51
C ILE A 62 -10.28 -6.70 -6.68
N LYS A 63 -9.85 -7.81 -7.27
CA LYS A 63 -9.81 -9.11 -6.60
C LYS A 63 -8.40 -9.37 -6.12
N ARG A 64 -8.27 -9.72 -4.84
CA ARG A 64 -6.98 -10.03 -4.20
C ARG A 64 -7.05 -11.37 -3.52
N SER A 65 -5.97 -12.13 -3.62
CA SER A 65 -5.75 -13.30 -2.78
C SER A 65 -4.34 -13.22 -2.20
N GLY A 66 -4.20 -13.60 -0.93
CA GLY A 66 -2.94 -13.50 -0.22
C GLY A 66 -2.77 -12.18 0.52
N ARG A 67 -1.57 -11.95 1.02
CA ARG A 67 -1.21 -10.74 1.76
C ARG A 67 -0.51 -9.74 0.83
N PHE A 68 -0.82 -8.47 1.02
CA PHE A 68 -0.20 -7.38 0.28
C PHE A 68 0.52 -6.47 1.27
N SER A 69 1.79 -6.22 1.01
CA SER A 69 2.55 -5.25 1.80
C SER A 69 2.19 -3.82 1.39
N TRP A 70 2.47 -2.88 2.27
CA TRP A 70 2.42 -1.47 1.92
C TRP A 70 3.50 -1.16 0.90
N PRO A 71 3.23 -0.30 -0.08
CA PRO A 71 4.25 0.08 -1.05
C PRO A 71 5.44 0.74 -0.36
N LEU A 72 6.64 0.26 -0.66
CA LEU A 72 7.86 0.90 -0.20
C LEU A 72 8.02 2.27 -0.87
N GLY A 73 8.45 3.26 -0.10
CA GLY A 73 8.60 4.63 -0.59
C GLY A 73 7.37 5.53 -0.41
N PHE A 74 6.21 4.95 -0.14
CA PHE A 74 5.08 5.71 0.37
C PHE A 74 5.15 5.67 1.89
N GLY A 75 5.24 6.78 2.56
CA GLY A 75 5.33 6.84 4.03
C GLY A 75 4.09 6.30 4.76
N GLY A 76 3.27 5.53 4.08
CA GLY A 76 2.04 4.98 4.63
C GLY A 76 2.28 3.89 5.66
N GLY A 77 1.70 4.02 6.82
CA GLY A 77 1.81 3.07 7.91
C GLY A 77 2.59 3.60 9.10
N PHE A 78 3.53 4.50 8.90
CA PHE A 78 4.27 5.11 10.00
C PHE A 78 3.82 6.55 10.24
N ASN A 79 3.46 6.83 11.49
CA ASN A 79 3.11 8.17 11.91
C ASN A 79 4.28 8.79 12.67
N PRO A 80 4.83 9.94 12.23
CA PRO A 80 5.97 10.55 12.89
C PRO A 80 5.67 11.07 14.31
N ASN A 81 4.39 11.21 14.66
CA ASN A 81 3.99 11.64 16.00
C ASN A 81 3.90 10.50 17.02
N LEU A 82 4.06 9.27 16.57
CA LEU A 82 4.07 8.08 17.41
C LEU A 82 5.50 7.58 17.62
N SER A 83 5.71 6.88 18.74
CA SER A 83 6.98 6.19 18.98
C SER A 83 7.19 5.06 17.98
N GLY A 84 8.42 4.55 17.89
CA GLY A 84 8.72 3.40 17.06
C GLY A 84 7.89 2.17 17.46
N GLU A 85 7.75 1.93 18.76
CA GLU A 85 6.94 0.81 19.27
C GLU A 85 5.46 0.96 18.92
N GLU A 86 4.90 2.16 19.06
CA GLU A 86 3.50 2.42 18.69
C GLU A 86 3.26 2.20 17.20
N ASN A 87 4.20 2.63 16.35
CA ASN A 87 4.15 2.38 14.91
C ASN A 87 4.20 0.88 14.59
N LEU A 88 5.08 0.13 15.23
CA LEU A 88 5.16 -1.33 15.05
C LEU A 88 3.89 -2.02 15.48
N ARG A 89 3.28 -1.58 16.58
CA ARG A 89 2.02 -2.13 17.07
C ARG A 89 0.89 -1.92 16.07
N PHE A 90 0.83 -0.74 15.47
CA PHE A 90 -0.18 -0.42 14.46
C PHE A 90 -0.02 -1.28 13.21
N VAL A 91 1.21 -1.39 12.68
CA VAL A 91 1.48 -2.18 11.46
C VAL A 91 1.26 -3.68 11.72
N ALA A 92 1.65 -4.19 12.88
CA ALA A 92 1.43 -5.58 13.23
C ALA A 92 -0.06 -5.94 13.26
N ARG A 93 -0.91 -5.03 13.75
CA ARG A 93 -2.37 -5.23 13.74
C ARG A 93 -2.93 -5.29 12.34
N ILE A 94 -2.47 -4.40 11.44
CA ILE A 94 -2.93 -4.38 10.04
C ILE A 94 -2.61 -5.70 9.35
N TYR A 95 -1.44 -6.27 9.57
CA TYR A 95 -1.00 -7.52 8.95
C TYR A 95 -1.34 -8.76 9.76
N ASP A 96 -2.08 -8.61 10.88
CA ASP A 96 -2.43 -9.71 11.77
C ASP A 96 -1.18 -10.51 12.19
N ALA A 97 -0.10 -9.81 12.48
CA ALA A 97 1.16 -10.39 12.90
C ALA A 97 1.23 -10.45 14.44
N ASN A 98 2.03 -11.37 14.96
CA ASN A 98 2.30 -11.45 16.39
C ASN A 98 3.16 -10.25 16.80
N LEU A 99 2.57 -9.34 17.58
CA LEU A 99 3.23 -8.10 17.99
C LEU A 99 4.55 -8.34 18.73
N ARG A 100 4.58 -9.30 19.64
CA ARG A 100 5.77 -9.58 20.43
C ARG A 100 6.93 -10.08 19.58
N GLU A 101 6.65 -10.99 18.67
CA GLU A 101 7.64 -11.47 17.72
C GLU A 101 8.18 -10.37 16.82
N VAL A 102 7.31 -9.50 16.35
CA VAL A 102 7.69 -8.35 15.50
C VAL A 102 8.59 -7.39 16.28
N ILE A 103 8.22 -7.05 17.51
CA ILE A 103 9.01 -6.15 18.36
C ILE A 103 10.38 -6.76 18.65
N ASP A 104 10.43 -8.02 19.06
CA ASP A 104 11.68 -8.70 19.38
C ASP A 104 12.59 -8.77 18.16
N TYR A 105 12.05 -9.06 16.99
CA TYR A 105 12.81 -9.09 15.75
C TYR A 105 13.40 -7.71 15.40
N VAL A 106 12.61 -6.66 15.53
CA VAL A 106 13.06 -5.30 15.22
C VAL A 106 14.12 -4.83 16.21
N TYR A 107 13.97 -5.14 17.49
CA TYR A 107 15.00 -4.83 18.49
C TYR A 107 16.34 -5.49 18.16
N GLU A 108 16.30 -6.76 17.80
CA GLU A 108 17.50 -7.53 17.47
C GLU A 108 18.14 -7.07 16.17
N PHE A 109 17.32 -6.87 15.11
CA PHE A 109 17.79 -6.55 13.77
C PHE A 109 18.28 -5.11 13.63
N ALA A 110 17.52 -4.15 14.16
CA ALA A 110 17.75 -2.74 13.91
C ALA A 110 18.48 -2.01 15.04
N GLU A 111 18.61 -2.61 16.21
CA GLU A 111 19.22 -2.00 17.39
C GLU A 111 18.62 -0.63 17.74
N LEU A 112 17.30 -0.49 17.58
CA LEU A 112 16.60 0.79 17.72
C LEU A 112 16.04 1.03 19.13
N LEU A 113 16.68 0.47 20.17
CA LEU A 113 16.20 0.59 21.55
C LEU A 113 15.93 2.04 21.95
N SER A 114 16.83 2.94 21.61
CA SER A 114 16.69 4.35 21.94
C SER A 114 15.52 5.02 21.23
N LEU A 115 15.22 4.60 20.01
CA LEU A 115 14.11 5.16 19.23
C LEU A 115 12.75 4.58 19.62
N ILE A 116 12.74 3.32 20.05
CA ILE A 116 11.50 2.63 20.40
C ILE A 116 10.97 3.09 21.76
N HIS A 117 11.83 3.50 22.66
CA HIS A 117 11.46 3.94 24.01
C HIS A 117 11.24 5.45 24.15
N ILE A 118 11.41 6.21 23.11
CA ILE A 118 11.16 7.64 23.11
C ILE A 118 9.68 7.96 23.04
#